data_3b5f7b01950e54d4ed98fd9bde25aa76
#
_entry.id   3b5f7b01950e54d4ed98fd9bde25aa76
#
_cell.length_a   1.000
_cell.length_b   1.000
_cell.length_c   1.000
_cell.angle_alpha   90.00
_cell.angle_beta   90.00
_cell.angle_gamma   90.00
#
_symmetry.space_group_name_H-M   'P 1'
#
loop_
_entity.id
_entity.type
_entity.pdbx_description
1 polymer ?
#
loop_
_entity_poly.entity_id
_entity_poly.type
_entity_poly.pdbx_seq_one_letter_code
_entity_poly.pdbx_strand_id
1 'polypeptide(L)'
;MRVLNLALLAGMALFAQHEKVEPTWLYRQVPALPQRQTDLSTDSCHYTPIFGEGDVETRFPKSVARFGKLVIDAHGFCKPIEYPRSEELFFVLQGKGTLQYGEQSHSLQQKDFAYVPPNIRHSLSNASDQPLQLVITTVRIAEQMVLSAPGKLEVANLAELREQTVEGHPDSVLYKLLIGPRTAARDRINAAYAVADFFLMDFAPGGTNLPHHHEVAEEIYLVLDGEGQMVAGGGTDGVEGLHSAHAGDAYYFRPNCTVGFYNQSQSPAKAHILAVRVFVPMPKNPD
;
A
#
# COMPACT_ATOMS: atom_id res chain seq x y z
N MET A 1 -51.25 -6.49 63.50
CA MET A 1 -51.09 -6.16 62.03
C MET A 1 -49.69 -5.55 61.85
N ARG A 2 -48.78 -6.31 61.32
CA ARG A 2 -47.45 -5.80 60.91
C ARG A 2 -47.40 -5.75 59.35
N VAL A 3 -47.24 -4.57 58.81
CA VAL A 3 -47.15 -4.36 57.42
C VAL A 3 -45.67 -4.57 57.03
N LEU A 4 -45.42 -5.51 56.15
CA LEU A 4 -44.09 -5.83 55.61
C LEU A 4 -43.87 -4.96 54.34
N ASN A 5 -42.94 -4.00 54.39
CA ASN A 5 -42.51 -3.24 53.23
C ASN A 5 -41.48 -4.05 52.45
N LEU A 6 -41.86 -4.46 51.27
CA LEU A 6 -40.96 -5.10 50.29
C LEU A 6 -40.31 -4.00 49.42
N ALA A 7 -39.05 -3.72 49.67
CA ALA A 7 -38.26 -2.83 48.81
C ALA A 7 -37.77 -3.59 47.57
N LEU A 8 -38.27 -3.23 46.41
CA LEU A 8 -37.76 -3.72 45.10
C LEU A 8 -36.45 -3.01 44.77
N LEU A 9 -35.33 -3.69 44.86
CA LEU A 9 -34.06 -3.24 44.33
C LEU A 9 -34.03 -3.52 42.82
N ALA A 10 -34.28 -2.49 42.00
CA ALA A 10 -34.03 -2.53 40.57
C ALA A 10 -32.53 -2.45 40.31
N GLY A 11 -31.91 -3.59 40.03
CA GLY A 11 -30.51 -3.63 39.58
C GLY A 11 -30.40 -3.05 38.19
N MET A 12 -29.87 -1.83 38.04
CA MET A 12 -29.40 -1.29 36.76
C MET A 12 -28.16 -2.09 36.36
N ALA A 13 -28.33 -3.01 35.42
CA ALA A 13 -27.20 -3.58 34.68
C ALA A 13 -26.59 -2.49 33.80
N LEU A 14 -25.48 -1.90 34.21
CA LEU A 14 -24.63 -1.12 33.35
C LEU A 14 -24.05 -2.08 32.28
N PHE A 15 -24.63 -2.09 31.11
CA PHE A 15 -23.94 -2.61 29.91
C PHE A 15 -22.82 -1.63 29.63
N ALA A 16 -21.61 -1.96 30.05
CA ALA A 16 -20.42 -1.34 29.50
C ALA A 16 -20.41 -1.65 28.02
N GLN A 17 -20.76 -0.68 27.18
CA GLN A 17 -20.46 -0.73 25.77
C GLN A 17 -18.93 -0.75 25.69
N HIS A 18 -18.36 -1.93 25.47
CA HIS A 18 -16.97 -2.02 25.03
C HIS A 18 -16.91 -1.30 23.68
N GLU A 19 -16.40 -0.09 23.68
CA GLU A 19 -16.07 0.62 22.46
C GLU A 19 -15.15 -0.30 21.66
N LYS A 20 -15.59 -0.70 20.46
CA LYS A 20 -14.84 -1.62 19.62
C LYS A 20 -13.58 -0.88 19.18
N VAL A 21 -12.45 -1.21 19.78
CA VAL A 21 -11.15 -0.64 19.39
C VAL A 21 -10.90 -0.97 17.93
N GLU A 22 -10.68 0.06 17.12
CA GLU A 22 -10.36 -0.13 15.71
C GLU A 22 -8.96 -0.76 15.58
N PRO A 23 -8.78 -1.78 14.71
CA PRO A 23 -7.47 -2.36 14.52
C PRO A 23 -6.47 -1.33 13.98
N THR A 24 -5.21 -1.46 14.36
CA THR A 24 -4.13 -0.58 13.91
C THR A 24 -3.47 -1.08 12.64
N TRP A 25 -3.76 -2.31 12.25
CA TRP A 25 -3.25 -2.96 11.05
C TRP A 25 -4.30 -3.88 10.42
N LEU A 26 -4.11 -4.21 9.13
CA LEU A 26 -4.95 -5.16 8.39
C LEU A 26 -4.06 -6.17 7.67
N TYR A 27 -4.60 -7.37 7.46
CA TYR A 27 -3.99 -8.44 6.69
C TYR A 27 -4.89 -8.89 5.55
N ARG A 28 -4.30 -9.18 4.40
CA ARG A 28 -4.97 -9.78 3.24
C ARG A 28 -4.08 -10.83 2.59
N GLN A 29 -4.68 -11.94 2.20
CA GLN A 29 -4.07 -12.94 1.33
C GLN A 29 -4.53 -12.68 -0.11
N VAL A 30 -3.67 -12.06 -0.91
CA VAL A 30 -4.02 -11.52 -2.23
C VAL A 30 -4.59 -12.57 -3.18
N PRO A 31 -4.07 -13.82 -3.25
CA PRO A 31 -4.63 -14.86 -4.12
C PRO A 31 -6.07 -15.26 -3.80
N ALA A 32 -6.53 -15.02 -2.58
CA ALA A 32 -7.89 -15.36 -2.13
C ALA A 32 -8.90 -14.21 -2.32
N LEU A 33 -8.43 -13.02 -2.71
CA LEU A 33 -9.29 -11.85 -2.84
C LEU A 33 -10.12 -11.88 -4.13
N PRO A 34 -11.39 -11.49 -4.07
CA PRO A 34 -12.25 -11.41 -5.23
C PRO A 34 -11.94 -10.16 -6.06
N GLN A 35 -12.07 -10.29 -7.37
CA GLN A 35 -12.07 -9.15 -8.29
C GLN A 35 -13.29 -8.24 -8.03
N ARG A 36 -13.13 -6.94 -8.32
CA ARG A 36 -14.18 -5.93 -8.22
C ARG A 36 -14.19 -5.03 -9.45
N GLN A 37 -15.38 -4.60 -9.83
CA GLN A 37 -15.54 -3.58 -10.87
C GLN A 37 -15.17 -2.21 -10.29
N THR A 38 -14.42 -1.45 -11.06
CA THR A 38 -14.02 -0.08 -10.76
C THR A 38 -14.11 0.79 -12.01
N ASP A 39 -13.74 2.05 -11.89
CA ASP A 39 -13.63 2.97 -13.02
C ASP A 39 -12.62 2.53 -14.11
N LEU A 40 -11.60 1.74 -13.72
CA LEU A 40 -10.59 1.15 -14.63
C LEU A 40 -11.14 -0.06 -15.41
N SER A 41 -12.11 -0.79 -14.87
CA SER A 41 -12.46 -2.13 -15.32
C SER A 41 -13.11 -2.15 -16.70
N THR A 42 -12.72 -3.14 -17.50
CA THR A 42 -13.36 -3.59 -18.74
C THR A 42 -13.54 -5.10 -18.66
N ASP A 43 -14.03 -5.72 -19.74
CA ASP A 43 -14.11 -7.19 -19.83
C ASP A 43 -12.71 -7.85 -19.87
N SER A 44 -11.66 -7.07 -20.13
CA SER A 44 -10.27 -7.51 -20.22
C SER A 44 -9.33 -6.82 -19.22
N CYS A 45 -9.85 -6.02 -18.29
CA CYS A 45 -9.09 -5.33 -17.27
C CYS A 45 -9.72 -5.59 -15.90
N HIS A 46 -9.06 -6.40 -15.10
CA HIS A 46 -9.56 -6.97 -13.85
C HIS A 46 -8.81 -6.41 -12.65
N TYR A 47 -9.54 -5.81 -11.73
CA TYR A 47 -8.98 -5.24 -10.51
C TYR A 47 -9.30 -6.11 -9.29
N THR A 48 -8.28 -6.43 -8.50
CA THR A 48 -8.39 -7.10 -7.19
C THR A 48 -8.00 -6.10 -6.12
N PRO A 49 -8.95 -5.53 -5.36
CA PRO A 49 -8.63 -4.62 -4.26
C PRO A 49 -7.94 -5.38 -3.14
N ILE A 50 -6.86 -4.80 -2.62
CA ILE A 50 -6.16 -5.30 -1.43
C ILE A 50 -6.50 -4.40 -0.25
N PHE A 51 -6.31 -3.09 -0.39
CA PHE A 51 -6.69 -2.07 0.60
C PHE A 51 -7.30 -0.86 -0.10
N GLY A 52 -8.22 -0.16 0.58
CA GLY A 52 -8.90 1.02 0.08
C GLY A 52 -10.12 0.68 -0.76
N GLU A 53 -10.32 1.36 -1.88
CA GLU A 53 -11.52 1.25 -2.71
C GLU A 53 -11.76 -0.18 -3.19
N GLY A 54 -12.96 -0.69 -2.89
CA GLY A 54 -13.39 -2.07 -3.23
C GLY A 54 -13.03 -3.12 -2.17
N ASP A 55 -12.17 -2.82 -1.19
CA ASP A 55 -11.93 -3.69 -0.04
C ASP A 55 -13.10 -3.60 0.96
N VAL A 56 -13.25 -4.62 1.80
CA VAL A 56 -14.30 -4.68 2.83
C VAL A 56 -14.12 -3.62 3.93
N GLU A 57 -12.92 -3.13 4.12
CA GLU A 57 -12.56 -2.14 5.14
C GLU A 57 -12.02 -0.84 4.52
N THR A 58 -12.71 -0.35 3.50
CA THR A 58 -12.34 0.86 2.72
C THR A 58 -12.09 2.11 3.54
N ARG A 59 -12.63 2.18 4.75
CA ARG A 59 -12.53 3.34 5.64
C ARG A 59 -11.19 3.46 6.38
N PHE A 60 -10.41 2.36 6.45
CA PHE A 60 -9.18 2.33 7.23
C PHE A 60 -8.09 3.20 6.62
N PRO A 61 -7.71 3.01 5.35
CA PRO A 61 -6.71 3.85 4.72
C PRO A 61 -7.20 5.30 4.60
N LYS A 62 -6.39 6.25 5.04
CA LYS A 62 -6.73 7.69 5.01
C LYS A 62 -6.24 8.36 3.74
N SER A 63 -4.99 8.17 3.41
CA SER A 63 -4.36 8.75 2.21
C SER A 63 -4.34 7.78 1.04
N VAL A 64 -4.18 6.48 1.28
CA VAL A 64 -4.31 5.48 0.21
C VAL A 64 -5.77 5.37 -0.21
N ALA A 65 -6.07 5.79 -1.45
CA ALA A 65 -7.39 5.61 -2.04
C ALA A 65 -7.58 4.18 -2.50
N ARG A 66 -6.52 3.61 -3.11
CA ARG A 66 -6.55 2.29 -3.74
C ARG A 66 -5.15 1.67 -3.66
N PHE A 67 -5.08 0.43 -3.23
CA PHE A 67 -3.92 -0.44 -3.36
C PHE A 67 -4.42 -1.81 -3.78
N GLY A 68 -3.98 -2.28 -4.95
CA GLY A 68 -4.49 -3.55 -5.46
C GLY A 68 -3.70 -4.10 -6.64
N LYS A 69 -4.11 -5.29 -7.06
CA LYS A 69 -3.57 -5.97 -8.22
C LYS A 69 -4.45 -5.71 -9.44
N LEU A 70 -3.84 -5.31 -10.55
CA LEU A 70 -4.47 -5.17 -11.83
C LEU A 70 -3.96 -6.24 -12.78
N VAL A 71 -4.87 -6.90 -13.49
CA VAL A 71 -4.57 -7.88 -14.52
C VAL A 71 -5.24 -7.44 -15.81
N ILE A 72 -4.44 -7.32 -16.88
CA ILE A 72 -4.95 -7.00 -18.22
C ILE A 72 -4.68 -8.21 -19.09
N ASP A 73 -5.74 -8.81 -19.61
CA ASP A 73 -5.66 -9.99 -20.46
C ASP A 73 -4.83 -9.73 -21.71
N ALA A 74 -4.44 -10.81 -22.39
CA ALA A 74 -3.84 -10.70 -23.71
C ALA A 74 -4.74 -9.88 -24.65
N HIS A 75 -4.15 -8.91 -25.35
CA HIS A 75 -4.84 -7.96 -26.24
C HIS A 75 -5.91 -7.09 -25.55
N GLY A 76 -5.87 -6.98 -24.22
CA GLY A 76 -6.81 -6.24 -23.40
C GLY A 76 -6.41 -4.80 -23.12
N PHE A 77 -7.33 -4.07 -22.49
CA PHE A 77 -7.12 -2.67 -22.10
C PHE A 77 -7.98 -2.29 -20.91
N CYS A 78 -7.55 -1.28 -20.14
CA CYS A 78 -8.31 -0.64 -19.09
C CYS A 78 -8.96 0.65 -19.59
N LYS A 79 -10.07 1.06 -18.97
CA LYS A 79 -10.67 2.37 -19.24
C LYS A 79 -9.69 3.49 -18.92
N PRO A 80 -9.65 4.55 -19.73
CA PRO A 80 -8.89 5.75 -19.39
C PRO A 80 -9.48 6.44 -18.17
N ILE A 81 -8.61 6.84 -17.25
CA ILE A 81 -8.94 7.54 -16.01
C ILE A 81 -8.15 8.83 -15.88
N GLU A 82 -8.63 9.72 -15.00
CA GLU A 82 -7.99 10.97 -14.63
C GLU A 82 -8.46 11.35 -13.23
N TYR A 83 -7.52 11.63 -12.34
CA TYR A 83 -7.83 12.04 -10.98
C TYR A 83 -7.27 13.44 -10.68
N PRO A 84 -8.13 14.40 -10.35
CA PRO A 84 -7.67 15.78 -10.12
C PRO A 84 -6.89 15.97 -8.81
N ARG A 85 -7.11 15.12 -7.84
CA ARG A 85 -6.50 15.21 -6.49
C ARG A 85 -5.93 13.88 -6.01
N SER A 86 -5.47 13.04 -6.94
CA SER A 86 -4.73 11.82 -6.59
C SER A 86 -3.54 11.65 -7.50
N GLU A 87 -2.52 11.01 -6.99
CA GLU A 87 -1.35 10.53 -7.72
C GLU A 87 -1.36 9.02 -7.77
N GLU A 88 -0.76 8.42 -8.79
CA GLU A 88 -0.73 6.98 -8.96
C GLU A 88 0.67 6.44 -9.18
N LEU A 89 0.90 5.26 -8.61
CA LEU A 89 2.12 4.50 -8.77
C LEU A 89 1.77 3.13 -9.36
N PHE A 90 2.54 2.73 -10.35
CA PHE A 90 2.44 1.42 -10.97
C PHE A 90 3.74 0.64 -10.74
N PHE A 91 3.61 -0.66 -10.48
CA PHE A 91 4.72 -1.59 -10.44
C PHE A 91 4.38 -2.85 -11.23
N VAL A 92 5.11 -3.12 -12.29
CA VAL A 92 4.85 -4.27 -13.18
C VAL A 92 5.40 -5.56 -12.56
N LEU A 93 4.50 -6.43 -12.14
CA LEU A 93 4.85 -7.74 -11.58
C LEU A 93 5.25 -8.73 -12.67
N GLN A 94 4.53 -8.73 -13.80
CA GLN A 94 4.72 -9.70 -14.87
C GLN A 94 4.18 -9.16 -16.19
N GLY A 95 4.77 -9.62 -17.29
CA GLY A 95 4.32 -9.29 -18.64
C GLY A 95 4.87 -7.98 -19.17
N LYS A 96 4.23 -7.50 -20.22
CA LYS A 96 4.54 -6.22 -20.88
C LYS A 96 3.26 -5.56 -21.37
N GLY A 97 3.29 -4.24 -21.50
CA GLY A 97 2.15 -3.47 -21.97
C GLY A 97 2.51 -2.05 -22.34
N THR A 98 1.52 -1.18 -22.39
CA THR A 98 1.67 0.23 -22.71
C THR A 98 0.91 1.07 -21.71
N LEU A 99 1.57 2.09 -21.18
CA LEU A 99 0.95 3.17 -20.43
C LEU A 99 0.76 4.36 -21.36
N GLN A 100 -0.49 4.71 -21.60
CA GLN A 100 -0.87 5.95 -22.26
C GLN A 100 -0.89 7.08 -21.23
N TYR A 101 -0.20 8.19 -21.49
CA TYR A 101 -0.06 9.34 -20.61
C TYR A 101 -0.34 10.62 -21.42
N GLY A 102 -1.57 11.12 -21.34
CA GLY A 102 -2.06 12.13 -22.25
C GLY A 102 -1.94 11.65 -23.70
N GLU A 103 -1.20 12.38 -24.52
CA GLU A 103 -0.93 12.03 -25.92
C GLU A 103 0.33 11.14 -26.10
N GLN A 104 1.09 10.90 -25.03
CA GLN A 104 2.31 10.09 -25.07
C GLN A 104 2.00 8.64 -24.70
N SER A 105 2.75 7.71 -25.26
CA SER A 105 2.69 6.30 -24.89
C SER A 105 4.07 5.78 -24.51
N HIS A 106 4.10 4.96 -23.47
CA HIS A 106 5.30 4.30 -22.96
C HIS A 106 5.12 2.79 -22.89
N SER A 107 6.08 2.06 -23.45
CA SER A 107 6.12 0.61 -23.25
C SER A 107 6.52 0.28 -21.82
N LEU A 108 5.79 -0.66 -21.23
CA LEU A 108 6.07 -1.22 -19.92
C LEU A 108 6.51 -2.67 -20.04
N GLN A 109 7.43 -3.08 -19.18
CA GLN A 109 7.90 -4.45 -19.02
C GLN A 109 8.02 -4.84 -17.55
N GLN A 110 8.24 -6.11 -17.29
CA GLN A 110 8.39 -6.63 -15.92
C GLN A 110 9.45 -5.84 -15.14
N LYS A 111 9.12 -5.52 -13.89
CA LYS A 111 9.92 -4.71 -12.95
C LYS A 111 10.02 -3.22 -13.29
N ASP A 112 9.28 -2.74 -14.30
CA ASP A 112 9.09 -1.31 -14.47
C ASP A 112 8.19 -0.75 -13.36
N PHE A 113 8.46 0.50 -13.00
CA PHE A 113 7.61 1.30 -12.14
C PHE A 113 7.44 2.69 -12.74
N ALA A 114 6.28 3.27 -12.50
CA ALA A 114 5.89 4.55 -13.08
C ALA A 114 5.14 5.41 -12.07
N TYR A 115 5.27 6.72 -12.21
CA TYR A 115 4.54 7.72 -11.46
C TYR A 115 3.64 8.52 -12.39
N VAL A 116 2.36 8.61 -12.04
CA VAL A 116 1.38 9.45 -12.75
C VAL A 116 0.87 10.54 -11.80
N PRO A 117 1.16 11.83 -12.09
CA PRO A 117 0.69 12.95 -11.28
C PRO A 117 -0.81 13.20 -11.47
N PRO A 118 -1.44 14.01 -10.60
CA PRO A 118 -2.84 14.41 -10.77
C PRO A 118 -3.08 15.16 -12.10
N ASN A 119 -4.33 15.17 -12.55
CA ASN A 119 -4.80 15.85 -13.77
C ASN A 119 -4.19 15.31 -15.07
N ILE A 120 -3.77 14.07 -15.09
CA ILE A 120 -3.33 13.39 -16.31
C ILE A 120 -4.29 12.28 -16.66
N ARG A 121 -4.91 12.40 -17.84
CA ARG A 121 -5.67 11.31 -18.44
C ARG A 121 -4.70 10.22 -18.90
N HIS A 122 -4.89 9.01 -18.37
CA HIS A 122 -4.03 7.88 -18.68
C HIS A 122 -4.79 6.57 -18.73
N SER A 123 -4.20 5.56 -19.36
CA SER A 123 -4.76 4.22 -19.46
C SER A 123 -3.66 3.18 -19.67
N LEU A 124 -3.99 1.93 -19.40
CA LEU A 124 -3.11 0.79 -19.60
C LEU A 124 -3.68 -0.14 -20.66
N SER A 125 -2.81 -0.70 -21.50
CA SER A 125 -3.17 -1.71 -22.49
C SER A 125 -2.10 -2.78 -22.61
N ASN A 126 -2.50 -3.93 -23.12
CA ASN A 126 -1.64 -5.08 -23.34
C ASN A 126 -1.84 -5.63 -24.75
N ALA A 127 -0.89 -5.38 -25.62
CA ALA A 127 -0.91 -5.89 -27.00
C ALA A 127 -0.21 -7.26 -27.15
N SER A 128 0.23 -7.88 -26.04
CA SER A 128 0.94 -9.18 -26.06
C SER A 128 -0.01 -10.36 -25.87
N ASP A 129 0.50 -11.56 -26.18
CA ASP A 129 -0.23 -12.82 -26.04
C ASP A 129 -0.24 -13.36 -24.58
N GLN A 130 0.36 -12.63 -23.63
CA GLN A 130 0.40 -13.01 -22.22
C GLN A 130 -0.20 -11.91 -21.37
N PRO A 131 -0.85 -12.21 -20.23
CA PRO A 131 -1.40 -11.20 -19.34
C PRO A 131 -0.33 -10.24 -18.81
N LEU A 132 -0.69 -8.96 -18.72
CA LEU A 132 0.05 -7.96 -17.97
C LEU A 132 -0.49 -7.91 -16.54
N GLN A 133 0.39 -8.04 -15.55
CA GLN A 133 0.04 -7.96 -14.13
C GLN A 133 0.83 -6.86 -13.45
N LEU A 134 0.17 -6.00 -12.70
CA LEU A 134 0.82 -4.93 -11.96
C LEU A 134 0.13 -4.64 -10.62
N VAL A 135 0.88 -4.01 -9.74
CA VAL A 135 0.33 -3.35 -8.55
C VAL A 135 0.02 -1.91 -8.94
N ILE A 136 -1.17 -1.46 -8.56
CA ILE A 136 -1.60 -0.07 -8.67
C ILE A 136 -1.79 0.49 -7.27
N THR A 137 -1.26 1.69 -7.04
CA THR A 137 -1.47 2.47 -5.82
C THR A 137 -1.98 3.85 -6.20
N THR A 138 -3.15 4.23 -5.73
CA THR A 138 -3.71 5.57 -5.89
C THR A 138 -3.71 6.26 -4.54
N VAL A 139 -3.09 7.43 -4.45
CA VAL A 139 -2.91 8.19 -3.21
C VAL A 139 -3.60 9.54 -3.31
N ARG A 140 -4.41 9.86 -2.30
CA ARG A 140 -5.10 11.16 -2.19
C ARG A 140 -4.12 12.25 -1.81
N ILE A 141 -4.19 13.36 -2.50
CA ILE A 141 -3.40 14.56 -2.20
C ILE A 141 -4.28 15.51 -1.40
N ALA A 142 -3.77 15.95 -0.26
CA ALA A 142 -4.50 16.85 0.63
C ALA A 142 -4.91 18.17 -0.07
N GLU A 143 -6.12 18.66 0.21
CA GLU A 143 -6.72 19.81 -0.45
C GLU A 143 -5.86 21.08 -0.38
N GLN A 144 -5.13 21.27 0.74
CA GLN A 144 -4.25 22.41 0.93
C GLN A 144 -2.95 22.35 0.13
N MET A 145 -2.64 21.22 -0.49
CA MET A 145 -1.41 21.04 -1.25
C MET A 145 -1.51 21.74 -2.62
N VAL A 146 -0.56 22.59 -2.92
CA VAL A 146 -0.48 23.27 -4.22
C VAL A 146 0.07 22.29 -5.26
N LEU A 147 -0.73 22.05 -6.29
CA LEU A 147 -0.32 21.22 -7.42
C LEU A 147 0.39 22.06 -8.48
N SER A 148 1.50 21.56 -8.99
CA SER A 148 2.17 22.12 -10.17
C SER A 148 1.63 21.49 -11.44
N ALA A 149 1.91 22.13 -12.57
CA ALA A 149 1.65 21.54 -13.87
C ALA A 149 2.32 20.16 -13.98
N PRO A 150 1.64 19.17 -14.58
CA PRO A 150 2.19 17.84 -14.76
C PRO A 150 3.50 17.88 -15.56
N GLY A 151 4.50 17.13 -15.08
CA GLY A 151 5.76 16.92 -15.78
C GLY A 151 5.65 15.88 -16.90
N LYS A 152 6.78 15.49 -17.44
CA LYS A 152 6.88 14.32 -18.32
C LYS A 152 6.57 13.07 -17.48
N LEU A 153 6.04 12.04 -18.18
CA LEU A 153 5.93 10.72 -17.59
C LEU A 153 7.31 10.22 -17.16
N GLU A 154 7.42 9.77 -15.93
CA GLU A 154 8.61 9.13 -15.41
C GLU A 154 8.36 7.63 -15.24
N VAL A 155 9.14 6.84 -15.97
CA VAL A 155 9.18 5.37 -15.91
C VAL A 155 10.63 4.95 -15.71
N ALA A 156 10.85 3.96 -14.85
CA ALA A 156 12.15 3.36 -14.65
C ALA A 156 12.02 1.86 -14.36
N ASN A 157 13.13 1.13 -14.42
CA ASN A 157 13.17 -0.30 -14.14
C ASN A 157 14.02 -0.59 -12.91
N LEU A 158 13.65 -1.62 -12.14
CA LEU A 158 14.43 -2.06 -10.97
C LEU A 158 15.90 -2.38 -11.29
N ALA A 159 16.21 -2.77 -12.53
CA ALA A 159 17.57 -3.05 -12.97
C ALA A 159 18.47 -1.79 -13.01
N GLU A 160 17.87 -0.61 -13.06
CA GLU A 160 18.59 0.67 -13.02
C GLU A 160 19.01 1.08 -11.61
N LEU A 161 18.42 0.45 -10.58
CA LEU A 161 18.63 0.84 -9.19
C LEU A 161 19.68 -0.03 -8.52
N ARG A 162 20.53 0.64 -7.75
CA ARG A 162 21.43 -0.05 -6.81
C ARG A 162 20.70 -0.35 -5.52
N GLU A 163 21.04 -1.47 -4.92
CA GLU A 163 20.67 -1.77 -3.55
C GLU A 163 21.49 -0.88 -2.61
N GLN A 164 20.83 -0.40 -1.57
CA GLN A 164 21.46 0.47 -0.56
C GLN A 164 20.88 0.20 0.82
N THR A 165 21.64 0.54 1.84
CA THR A 165 21.14 0.59 3.21
C THR A 165 20.35 1.87 3.44
N VAL A 166 19.41 1.85 4.39
CA VAL A 166 18.66 3.02 4.83
C VAL A 166 18.97 3.24 6.31
N GLU A 167 19.21 4.49 6.68
CA GLU A 167 19.55 4.86 8.05
C GLU A 167 18.49 4.32 9.05
N GLY A 168 18.95 3.80 10.16
CA GLY A 168 18.10 3.19 11.18
C GLY A 168 17.77 1.71 10.95
N HIS A 169 18.17 1.12 9.81
CA HIS A 169 17.95 -0.28 9.51
C HIS A 169 19.25 -1.07 9.41
N PRO A 170 19.24 -2.37 9.77
CA PRO A 170 20.43 -3.24 9.65
C PRO A 170 20.83 -3.50 8.18
N ASP A 171 22.10 -3.82 7.96
CA ASP A 171 22.62 -4.21 6.64
C ASP A 171 22.04 -5.54 6.11
N SER A 172 21.27 -6.25 6.93
CA SER A 172 20.59 -7.49 6.55
C SER A 172 19.32 -7.27 5.71
N VAL A 173 18.92 -6.01 5.51
CA VAL A 173 17.91 -5.59 4.56
C VAL A 173 18.46 -4.49 3.65
N LEU A 174 18.33 -4.68 2.34
CA LEU A 174 18.73 -3.71 1.33
C LEU A 174 17.51 -3.14 0.64
N TYR A 175 17.61 -1.89 0.24
CA TYR A 175 16.50 -1.12 -0.34
C TYR A 175 16.80 -0.70 -1.78
N LYS A 176 15.80 -0.80 -2.64
CA LYS A 176 15.75 -0.08 -3.91
C LYS A 176 14.67 0.99 -3.79
N LEU A 177 15.08 2.26 -3.79
CA LEU A 177 14.18 3.40 -3.63
C LEU A 177 13.63 3.80 -5.00
N LEU A 178 12.33 3.56 -5.22
CA LEU A 178 11.67 3.71 -6.51
C LEU A 178 11.15 5.13 -6.71
N ILE A 179 10.17 5.52 -5.88
CA ILE A 179 9.46 6.79 -6.00
C ILE A 179 9.38 7.44 -4.62
N GLY A 180 9.75 8.70 -4.56
CA GLY A 180 9.70 9.49 -3.34
C GLY A 180 9.21 10.91 -3.56
N PRO A 181 9.20 11.73 -2.49
CA PRO A 181 8.64 13.05 -2.52
C PRO A 181 9.45 13.99 -3.43
N ARG A 182 8.76 14.88 -4.11
CA ARG A 182 9.32 15.91 -4.99
C ARG A 182 10.33 16.85 -4.31
N THR A 183 10.39 16.85 -3.00
CA THR A 183 11.32 17.63 -2.18
C THR A 183 12.59 16.86 -1.80
N ALA A 184 12.67 15.57 -2.12
CA ALA A 184 13.84 14.74 -1.91
C ALA A 184 14.63 14.53 -3.22
N ALA A 185 15.83 13.92 -3.10
CA ALA A 185 16.67 13.60 -4.25
C ALA A 185 17.31 12.20 -4.12
N ARG A 186 16.75 11.33 -3.26
CA ARG A 186 17.32 10.03 -2.95
C ARG A 186 16.71 8.89 -3.78
N ASP A 187 15.46 9.08 -4.26
CA ASP A 187 14.72 8.06 -4.98
C ASP A 187 15.00 8.16 -6.48
N ARG A 188 14.69 7.10 -7.24
CA ARG A 188 14.89 7.13 -8.70
C ARG A 188 13.95 8.13 -9.38
N ILE A 189 12.72 8.24 -8.88
CA ILE A 189 11.72 9.23 -9.29
C ILE A 189 11.35 10.06 -8.06
N ASN A 190 11.60 11.36 -8.11
CA ASN A 190 11.31 12.29 -7.02
C ASN A 190 10.22 13.27 -7.46
N ALA A 191 8.98 12.82 -7.50
CA ALA A 191 7.86 13.55 -8.09
C ALA A 191 6.60 13.60 -7.22
N ALA A 192 6.51 12.76 -6.18
CA ALA A 192 5.30 12.55 -5.42
C ALA A 192 4.94 13.69 -4.48
N TYR A 193 3.63 13.89 -4.27
CA TYR A 193 3.07 14.90 -3.37
C TYR A 193 2.81 14.35 -1.96
N ALA A 194 2.23 13.18 -1.87
CA ALA A 194 1.81 12.57 -0.60
C ALA A 194 2.54 11.25 -0.29
N VAL A 195 3.15 10.61 -1.30
CA VAL A 195 3.98 9.42 -1.10
C VAL A 195 5.29 9.84 -0.44
N ALA A 196 5.56 9.25 0.72
CA ALA A 196 6.84 9.40 1.42
C ALA A 196 7.91 8.51 0.81
N ASP A 197 7.55 7.26 0.50
CA ASP A 197 8.43 6.27 -0.08
C ASP A 197 7.63 5.18 -0.80
N PHE A 198 8.10 4.78 -1.99
CA PHE A 198 7.73 3.55 -2.66
C PHE A 198 9.02 2.80 -2.97
N PHE A 199 9.18 1.62 -2.39
CA PHE A 199 10.47 0.93 -2.40
C PHE A 199 10.33 -0.59 -2.39
N LEU A 200 11.39 -1.26 -2.79
CA LEU A 200 11.55 -2.70 -2.66
C LEU A 200 12.58 -2.99 -1.57
N MET A 201 12.24 -3.86 -0.64
CA MET A 201 13.14 -4.43 0.35
C MET A 201 13.59 -5.83 -0.06
N ASP A 202 14.88 -6.08 0.06
CA ASP A 202 15.55 -7.37 -0.13
C ASP A 202 16.11 -7.81 1.22
N PHE A 203 15.48 -8.79 1.85
CA PHE A 203 15.90 -9.34 3.13
C PHE A 203 16.80 -10.55 2.93
N ALA A 204 18.02 -10.48 3.43
CA ALA A 204 18.91 -11.63 3.52
C ALA A 204 18.29 -12.75 4.39
N PRO A 205 18.71 -14.01 4.25
CA PRO A 205 18.33 -15.06 5.19
C PRO A 205 18.62 -14.64 6.64
N GLY A 206 17.62 -14.74 7.52
CA GLY A 206 17.68 -14.24 8.90
C GLY A 206 17.67 -12.72 9.06
N GLY A 207 17.52 -11.97 7.97
CA GLY A 207 17.51 -10.51 7.97
C GLY A 207 16.21 -9.90 8.50
N THR A 208 16.30 -8.63 8.90
CA THR A 208 15.20 -7.87 9.45
C THR A 208 15.37 -6.38 9.18
N ASN A 209 14.27 -5.63 9.12
CA ASN A 209 14.29 -4.17 9.16
C ASN A 209 14.05 -3.62 10.59
N LEU A 210 14.02 -4.51 11.58
CA LEU A 210 13.68 -4.25 12.98
C LEU A 210 12.27 -3.63 13.15
N PRO A 211 11.55 -3.99 14.21
CA PRO A 211 10.29 -3.35 14.54
C PRO A 211 10.44 -1.86 14.82
N HIS A 212 9.61 -1.05 14.16
CA HIS A 212 9.59 0.40 14.30
C HIS A 212 8.16 0.92 14.03
N HIS A 213 7.95 2.23 14.10
CA HIS A 213 6.66 2.85 13.79
C HIS A 213 6.85 4.19 13.05
N HIS A 214 5.79 4.63 12.38
CA HIS A 214 5.74 5.91 11.69
C HIS A 214 4.61 6.77 12.27
N GLU A 215 4.94 7.92 12.83
CA GLU A 215 3.97 8.76 13.55
C GLU A 215 2.93 9.42 12.61
N VAL A 216 3.35 9.79 11.41
CA VAL A 216 2.57 10.61 10.48
C VAL A 216 2.33 9.96 9.12
N ALA A 217 2.58 8.67 9.02
CA ALA A 217 2.42 7.94 7.77
C ALA A 217 1.72 6.60 7.98
N GLU A 218 0.88 6.22 7.03
CA GLU A 218 0.42 4.86 6.86
C GLU A 218 1.36 4.12 5.91
N GLU A 219 1.46 2.81 6.07
CA GLU A 219 2.37 1.98 5.29
C GLU A 219 1.70 0.69 4.84
N ILE A 220 2.06 0.20 3.66
CA ILE A 220 1.60 -1.08 3.13
C ILE A 220 2.81 -1.90 2.71
N TYR A 221 2.82 -3.18 3.13
CA TYR A 221 3.75 -4.19 2.68
C TYR A 221 3.03 -5.24 1.84
N LEU A 222 3.58 -5.56 0.68
CA LEU A 222 3.20 -6.70 -0.15
C LEU A 222 4.40 -7.64 -0.28
N VAL A 223 4.27 -8.85 0.25
CA VAL A 223 5.29 -9.89 0.13
C VAL A 223 5.26 -10.42 -1.30
N LEU A 224 6.30 -10.11 -2.08
CA LEU A 224 6.41 -10.56 -3.47
C LEU A 224 6.98 -11.98 -3.58
N ASP A 225 7.91 -12.30 -2.69
CA ASP A 225 8.65 -13.56 -2.69
C ASP A 225 9.21 -13.85 -1.30
N GLY A 226 9.43 -15.14 -0.99
CA GLY A 226 9.93 -15.60 0.30
C GLY A 226 8.87 -15.75 1.37
N GLU A 227 9.32 -15.95 2.59
CA GLU A 227 8.50 -16.14 3.78
C GLU A 227 9.17 -15.56 5.02
N GLY A 228 8.40 -15.30 6.07
CA GLY A 228 8.94 -14.76 7.32
C GLY A 228 7.88 -14.53 8.38
N GLN A 229 8.24 -13.67 9.34
CA GLN A 229 7.35 -13.20 10.38
C GLN A 229 7.16 -11.69 10.26
N MET A 230 5.93 -11.27 10.03
CA MET A 230 5.54 -9.86 10.06
C MET A 230 5.27 -9.45 11.51
N VAL A 231 5.86 -8.34 11.94
CA VAL A 231 5.49 -7.68 13.19
C VAL A 231 4.40 -6.68 12.88
N ALA A 232 3.27 -6.79 13.56
CA ALA A 232 2.16 -5.87 13.43
C ALA A 232 1.43 -5.69 14.76
N GLY A 233 0.93 -4.50 15.05
CA GLY A 233 0.16 -4.23 16.27
C GLY A 233 0.63 -3.00 17.02
N GLY A 234 0.37 -2.94 18.31
CA GLY A 234 0.62 -1.75 19.11
C GLY A 234 -0.36 -0.60 18.79
N GLY A 235 0.03 0.62 19.07
CA GLY A 235 -0.85 1.77 18.90
C GLY A 235 -2.04 1.73 19.84
N THR A 236 -3.26 1.89 19.33
CA THR A 236 -4.47 1.97 20.15
C THR A 236 -4.93 0.62 20.71
N ASP A 237 -4.58 -0.50 20.10
CA ASP A 237 -4.89 -1.84 20.65
C ASP A 237 -3.82 -2.35 21.62
N GLY A 238 -2.65 -1.68 21.67
CA GLY A 238 -1.58 -1.96 22.62
C GLY A 238 -0.93 -3.34 22.48
N VAL A 239 -1.28 -4.11 21.45
CA VAL A 239 -0.80 -5.48 21.23
C VAL A 239 0.08 -5.54 20.00
N GLU A 240 1.31 -5.99 20.20
CA GLU A 240 2.20 -6.39 19.11
C GLU A 240 2.19 -7.91 18.96
N GLY A 241 2.25 -8.38 17.73
CA GLY A 241 2.29 -9.80 17.41
C GLY A 241 3.21 -10.12 16.25
N LEU A 242 3.62 -11.39 16.21
CA LEU A 242 4.31 -11.99 15.10
C LEU A 242 3.29 -12.78 14.29
N HIS A 243 3.22 -12.48 12.98
CA HIS A 243 2.28 -13.08 12.06
C HIS A 243 3.05 -13.74 10.91
N SER A 244 2.75 -15.02 10.63
CA SER A 244 3.38 -15.69 9.47
C SER A 244 3.07 -14.93 8.20
N ALA A 245 4.08 -14.70 7.38
CA ALA A 245 3.98 -13.96 6.12
C ALA A 245 4.63 -14.76 5.00
N HIS A 246 3.93 -14.86 3.87
CA HIS A 246 4.33 -15.63 2.70
C HIS A 246 4.11 -14.80 1.43
N ALA A 247 4.71 -15.21 0.33
CA ALA A 247 4.47 -14.59 -0.97
C ALA A 247 2.96 -14.48 -1.28
N GLY A 248 2.51 -13.28 -1.65
CA GLY A 248 1.10 -12.96 -1.87
C GLY A 248 0.35 -12.45 -0.64
N ASP A 249 0.99 -12.35 0.52
CA ASP A 249 0.42 -11.71 1.69
C ASP A 249 0.64 -10.19 1.66
N ALA A 250 -0.36 -9.44 2.11
CA ALA A 250 -0.30 -7.99 2.20
C ALA A 250 -0.73 -7.50 3.58
N TYR A 251 -0.04 -6.47 4.06
CA TYR A 251 -0.26 -5.85 5.36
C TYR A 251 -0.39 -4.35 5.20
N TYR A 252 -1.36 -3.76 5.89
CA TYR A 252 -1.53 -2.32 6.03
C TYR A 252 -1.34 -1.92 7.48
N PHE A 253 -0.61 -0.84 7.71
CA PHE A 253 -0.28 -0.31 9.04
C PHE A 253 -0.73 1.15 9.13
N ARG A 254 -1.47 1.48 10.19
CA ARG A 254 -1.84 2.87 10.52
C ARG A 254 -0.64 3.61 11.11
N PRO A 255 -0.67 4.96 11.15
CA PRO A 255 0.27 5.73 11.95
C PRO A 255 0.37 5.20 13.39
N ASN A 256 1.58 5.15 13.92
CA ASN A 256 1.95 4.60 15.23
C ASN A 256 1.74 3.09 15.42
N CYS A 257 1.32 2.36 14.40
CA CYS A 257 1.36 0.90 14.43
C CYS A 257 2.81 0.43 14.31
N THR A 258 3.20 -0.53 15.13
CA THR A 258 4.51 -1.19 14.97
C THR A 258 4.49 -2.03 13.70
N VAL A 259 5.51 -1.86 12.88
CA VAL A 259 5.77 -2.60 11.64
C VAL A 259 7.19 -3.15 11.67
N GLY A 260 7.36 -4.35 11.17
CA GLY A 260 8.68 -4.98 11.01
C GLY A 260 8.54 -6.33 10.32
N PHE A 261 9.65 -6.84 9.82
CA PHE A 261 9.71 -8.16 9.18
C PHE A 261 10.99 -8.87 9.56
N TYR A 262 10.86 -10.17 9.85
CA TYR A 262 11.97 -11.10 10.05
C TYR A 262 11.92 -12.17 8.98
N ASN A 263 12.91 -12.22 8.10
CA ASN A 263 13.10 -13.35 7.21
C ASN A 263 13.48 -14.57 8.03
N GLN A 264 12.83 -15.71 7.81
CA GLN A 264 13.08 -16.92 8.59
C GLN A 264 14.55 -17.36 8.44
N SER A 265 15.25 -17.50 9.58
CA SER A 265 16.67 -17.89 9.57
C SER A 265 16.95 -19.29 9.03
N GLN A 266 15.94 -20.15 8.96
CA GLN A 266 16.05 -21.51 8.41
C GLN A 266 15.84 -21.57 6.90
N SER A 267 15.29 -20.50 6.30
CA SER A 267 15.17 -20.39 4.84
C SER A 267 16.48 -19.88 4.26
N PRO A 268 17.11 -20.58 3.31
CA PRO A 268 18.26 -20.06 2.60
C PRO A 268 17.88 -18.98 1.59
N ALA A 269 16.57 -18.74 1.40
CA ALA A 269 16.06 -17.83 0.42
C ALA A 269 15.95 -16.40 0.98
N LYS A 270 16.14 -15.44 0.12
CA LYS A 270 15.80 -14.03 0.38
C LYS A 270 14.28 -13.87 0.42
N ALA A 271 13.83 -12.80 1.07
CA ALA A 271 12.44 -12.36 0.97
C ALA A 271 12.40 -10.96 0.36
N HIS A 272 11.42 -10.73 -0.51
CA HIS A 272 11.24 -9.45 -1.19
C HIS A 272 9.89 -8.85 -0.83
N ILE A 273 9.88 -7.63 -0.36
CA ILE A 273 8.66 -6.90 0.00
C ILE A 273 8.61 -5.58 -0.78
N LEU A 274 7.53 -5.41 -1.54
CA LEU A 274 7.18 -4.12 -2.12
C LEU A 274 6.42 -3.32 -1.07
N ALA A 275 6.88 -2.11 -0.79
CA ALA A 275 6.29 -1.27 0.24
C ALA A 275 5.98 0.13 -0.29
N VAL A 276 4.88 0.69 0.21
CA VAL A 276 4.51 2.09 0.02
C VAL A 276 4.19 2.73 1.36
N ARG A 277 4.82 3.87 1.63
CA ARG A 277 4.57 4.72 2.78
C ARG A 277 4.01 6.06 2.32
N VAL A 278 2.91 6.47 2.94
CA VAL A 278 2.13 7.64 2.53
C VAL A 278 1.87 8.53 3.72
N PHE A 279 2.12 9.83 3.58
CA PHE A 279 1.81 10.79 4.63
C PHE A 279 0.30 10.90 4.86
N VAL A 280 -0.11 10.86 6.11
CA VAL A 280 -1.49 11.12 6.51
C VAL A 280 -1.63 12.60 6.81
N PRO A 281 -2.67 13.29 6.29
CA PRO A 281 -2.91 14.68 6.64
C PRO A 281 -3.06 14.83 8.14
N MET A 282 -2.24 15.69 8.74
CA MET A 282 -2.39 16.02 10.16
C MET A 282 -3.76 16.66 10.39
N PRO A 283 -4.51 16.26 11.44
CA PRO A 283 -5.72 16.98 11.80
C PRO A 283 -5.37 18.46 12.00
N LYS A 284 -6.20 19.34 11.45
CA LYS A 284 -6.09 20.77 11.76
C LYS A 284 -6.26 20.87 13.27
N ASN A 285 -5.27 21.44 13.97
CA ASN A 285 -5.46 21.81 15.37
C ASN A 285 -6.75 22.65 15.43
N PRO A 286 -7.72 22.32 16.28
CA PRO A 286 -8.79 23.25 16.56
C PRO A 286 -8.15 24.46 17.24
N ASP A 287 -8.21 25.63 16.56
CA ASP A 287 -7.89 26.93 17.13
C ASP A 287 -8.82 27.24 18.33
#